data_278bdae86198ef655ff81a1f7cef784c
#
_entry.id   278bdae86198ef655ff81a1f7cef784c
#
_cell.length_a   1.000
_cell.length_b   1.000
_cell.length_c   1.000
_cell.angle_alpha   90.00
_cell.angle_beta   90.00
_cell.angle_gamma   90.00
#
_symmetry.space_group_name_H-M   'P 1'
#
loop_
_entity.id
_entity.type
_entity.pdbx_description
1 polymer ?
#
loop_
_entity_poly.entity_id
_entity_poly.type
_entity_poly.pdbx_seq_one_letter_code
_entity_poly.pdbx_strand_id
1 'polypeptide(L)'
;RRHRRRSHQISNKVMEIKDIKAVYFVGAGGIGMSAIARYFLNKKLVVAGYDKTPSNLTHELEKEGMLIHYEENVDLIPEACKDAKTTLVIFTPAIPAEHKELVFFHENNFTIEKRAQVLGTLTRTHKGLCVAGTHGKTSTSTMCAHIMHQSHVDCNAFLGGISKNYGTNYILSDKSDYVVIEADEFDRSFHWLRPWMSVITSTDPDHLDIYGTKEAYLESFRHYTELIQPGGALIIHKNLEMKQHVQNGVKIYEYSQDEGDFHAENIKIENGGITFDFISPIENVTGVELGQPVPINITNGVAAMAMAQLNGCTADELRYGMKTYGGVDRRFDFKIKNDKLVFLSDYAHHPKEIYQSAKSIRELYKDRKITAIFQPHLYTRTRDFYKDFANSLSLLDEVILCDIYPAREQPIPGVTSKLIYDNLKPDVEKSMIHKEDVLDLVKNRDFDVLVVLGAGDLDNYVPQITEILEKK
;
A
#
# COMPACT_ATOMS: atom_id res chain seq x y z
N ARG A 1 -1.69 45.88 1.38
CA ARG A 1 -2.59 44.98 0.59
C ARG A 1 -2.19 43.54 0.95
N ARG A 2 -2.96 42.92 1.86
CA ARG A 2 -2.74 41.53 2.30
C ARG A 2 -3.32 40.62 1.21
N HIS A 3 -2.46 39.88 0.48
CA HIS A 3 -2.90 38.72 -0.28
C HIS A 3 -3.34 37.65 0.73
N ARG A 4 -4.64 37.55 0.97
CA ARG A 4 -5.22 36.37 1.60
C ARG A 4 -4.96 35.20 0.62
N ARG A 5 -4.06 34.26 1.00
CA ARG A 5 -4.02 32.92 0.42
C ARG A 5 -5.41 32.32 0.64
N ARG A 6 -6.19 32.19 -0.43
CA ARG A 6 -7.43 31.40 -0.40
C ARG A 6 -6.98 29.97 -0.15
N SER A 7 -7.08 29.51 1.09
CA SER A 7 -6.99 28.09 1.40
C SER A 7 -8.10 27.40 0.63
N HIS A 8 -7.82 26.17 0.14
CA HIS A 8 -8.85 25.30 -0.40
C HIS A 8 -9.91 25.09 0.71
N GLN A 9 -11.00 25.82 0.66
CA GLN A 9 -12.08 25.66 1.63
C GLN A 9 -12.76 24.32 1.34
N ILE A 10 -12.55 23.38 2.26
CA ILE A 10 -13.24 22.10 2.27
C ILE A 10 -14.71 22.39 2.57
N SER A 11 -15.62 21.87 1.76
CA SER A 11 -17.05 21.99 2.01
C SER A 11 -17.40 21.27 3.32
N ASN A 12 -18.11 21.95 4.24
CA ASN A 12 -18.63 21.35 5.46
C ASN A 12 -19.90 20.49 5.21
N LYS A 13 -20.38 20.44 3.96
CA LYS A 13 -21.54 19.64 3.61
C LYS A 13 -21.13 18.18 3.45
N VAL A 14 -21.78 17.30 4.22
CA VAL A 14 -21.67 15.86 4.04
C VAL A 14 -22.79 15.40 3.12
N MET A 15 -22.42 14.79 2.00
CA MET A 15 -23.35 14.23 1.03
C MET A 15 -23.40 12.71 1.21
N GLU A 16 -24.59 12.16 1.32
CA GLU A 16 -24.75 10.70 1.40
C GLU A 16 -24.69 10.08 0.01
N ILE A 17 -24.08 8.91 -0.11
CA ILE A 17 -23.91 8.22 -1.40
C ILE A 17 -25.24 7.99 -2.12
N LYS A 18 -26.31 7.67 -1.37
CA LYS A 18 -27.64 7.45 -1.95
C LYS A 18 -28.20 8.67 -2.70
N ASP A 19 -27.75 9.88 -2.36
CA ASP A 19 -28.23 11.13 -2.94
C ASP A 19 -27.37 11.59 -4.14
N ILE A 20 -26.26 10.90 -4.41
CA ILE A 20 -25.36 11.21 -5.52
C ILE A 20 -25.89 10.59 -6.81
N LYS A 21 -26.07 11.41 -7.84
CA LYS A 21 -26.44 10.96 -9.20
C LYS A 21 -25.32 11.16 -10.18
N ALA A 22 -24.41 12.09 -9.93
CA ALA A 22 -23.27 12.40 -10.76
C ALA A 22 -22.03 12.68 -9.91
N VAL A 23 -20.87 12.32 -10.45
CA VAL A 23 -19.57 12.56 -9.81
C VAL A 23 -18.66 13.23 -10.82
N TYR A 24 -18.03 14.33 -10.43
CA TYR A 24 -17.13 15.09 -11.28
C TYR A 24 -15.74 15.17 -10.66
N PHE A 25 -14.73 14.78 -11.44
CA PHE A 25 -13.33 14.80 -11.01
C PHE A 25 -12.59 15.98 -11.60
N VAL A 26 -12.04 16.82 -10.75
CA VAL A 26 -11.08 17.85 -11.16
C VAL A 26 -9.68 17.28 -10.95
N GLY A 27 -9.12 16.68 -12.01
CA GLY A 27 -7.92 15.85 -12.00
C GLY A 27 -8.27 14.36 -11.98
N ALA A 28 -8.56 13.79 -13.16
CA ALA A 28 -9.10 12.42 -13.27
C ALA A 28 -8.03 11.32 -13.41
N GLY A 29 -6.80 11.68 -13.81
CA GLY A 29 -5.81 10.73 -14.29
C GLY A 29 -4.91 10.08 -13.25
N GLY A 30 -5.11 10.32 -11.96
CA GLY A 30 -4.34 9.67 -10.90
C GLY A 30 -4.81 8.23 -10.64
N ILE A 31 -3.88 7.33 -10.26
CA ILE A 31 -4.19 5.92 -9.97
C ILE A 31 -5.22 5.80 -8.84
N GLY A 32 -5.07 6.57 -7.76
CA GLY A 32 -6.01 6.56 -6.64
C GLY A 32 -7.38 7.13 -7.00
N MET A 33 -7.43 8.14 -7.87
CA MET A 33 -8.67 8.75 -8.34
C MET A 33 -9.42 7.83 -9.30
N SER A 34 -8.70 7.11 -10.15
CA SER A 34 -9.31 6.17 -11.10
C SER A 34 -10.06 5.03 -10.41
N ALA A 35 -9.53 4.53 -9.29
CA ALA A 35 -10.22 3.50 -8.51
C ALA A 35 -11.57 3.99 -7.99
N ILE A 36 -11.63 5.22 -7.49
CA ILE A 36 -12.88 5.85 -7.03
C ILE A 36 -13.83 6.10 -8.20
N ALA A 37 -13.32 6.58 -9.33
CA ALA A 37 -14.12 6.79 -10.54
C ALA A 37 -14.78 5.49 -10.98
N ARG A 38 -14.03 4.39 -10.99
CA ARG A 38 -14.56 3.06 -11.34
C ARG A 38 -15.61 2.56 -10.35
N TYR A 39 -15.44 2.86 -9.08
CA TYR A 39 -16.47 2.56 -8.07
C TYR A 39 -17.81 3.20 -8.45
N PHE A 40 -17.81 4.48 -8.78
CA PHE A 40 -19.03 5.21 -9.14
C PHE A 40 -19.59 4.80 -10.51
N LEU A 41 -18.72 4.48 -11.47
CA LEU A 41 -19.16 3.88 -12.75
C LEU A 41 -19.86 2.55 -12.52
N ASN A 42 -19.34 1.72 -11.61
CA ASN A 42 -19.97 0.44 -11.27
C ASN A 42 -21.33 0.62 -10.61
N LYS A 43 -21.56 1.74 -9.91
CA LYS A 43 -22.87 2.13 -9.37
C LYS A 43 -23.79 2.75 -10.44
N LYS A 44 -23.35 2.80 -11.69
CA LYS A 44 -24.11 3.32 -12.85
C LYS A 44 -24.45 4.80 -12.72
N LEU A 45 -23.62 5.56 -12.05
CA LEU A 45 -23.76 7.01 -11.98
C LEU A 45 -23.11 7.67 -13.20
N VAL A 46 -23.49 8.92 -13.46
CA VAL A 46 -22.77 9.75 -14.42
C VAL A 46 -21.43 10.13 -13.79
N VAL A 47 -20.34 9.75 -14.44
CA VAL A 47 -18.97 10.07 -13.98
C VAL A 47 -18.26 10.85 -15.08
N ALA A 48 -17.79 12.03 -14.73
CA ALA A 48 -17.11 12.93 -15.65
C ALA A 48 -15.91 13.58 -14.98
N GLY A 49 -15.09 14.26 -15.75
CA GLY A 49 -13.96 14.96 -15.16
C GLY A 49 -13.10 15.70 -16.17
N TYR A 50 -12.13 16.37 -15.60
CA TYR A 50 -11.07 17.09 -16.29
C TYR A 50 -9.72 16.46 -15.94
N ASP A 51 -8.85 16.39 -16.93
CA ASP A 51 -7.42 16.15 -16.71
C ASP A 51 -6.60 17.04 -17.65
N LYS A 52 -5.44 17.48 -17.20
CA LYS A 52 -4.57 18.32 -18.01
C LYS A 52 -3.99 17.55 -19.20
N THR A 53 -3.69 16.27 -19.01
CA THR A 53 -2.93 15.46 -19.96
C THR A 53 -3.64 14.13 -20.26
N PRO A 54 -3.94 13.84 -21.53
CA PRO A 54 -4.38 12.50 -21.91
C PRO A 54 -3.33 11.45 -21.55
N SER A 55 -3.78 10.29 -21.10
CA SER A 55 -2.92 9.16 -20.74
C SER A 55 -3.60 7.85 -21.07
N ASN A 56 -2.86 6.74 -20.99
CA ASN A 56 -3.47 5.41 -21.15
C ASN A 56 -4.59 5.19 -20.13
N LEU A 57 -4.39 5.66 -18.89
CA LEU A 57 -5.39 5.52 -17.84
C LEU A 57 -6.66 6.34 -18.12
N THR A 58 -6.53 7.59 -18.57
CA THR A 58 -7.71 8.40 -18.93
C THR A 58 -8.45 7.79 -20.10
N HIS A 59 -7.75 7.24 -21.10
CA HIS A 59 -8.37 6.57 -22.25
C HIS A 59 -9.11 5.29 -21.82
N GLU A 60 -8.57 4.52 -20.88
CA GLU A 60 -9.26 3.36 -20.30
C GLU A 60 -10.55 3.78 -19.60
N LEU A 61 -10.49 4.83 -18.79
CA LEU A 61 -11.67 5.37 -18.10
C LEU A 61 -12.75 5.84 -19.09
N GLU A 62 -12.35 6.50 -20.17
CA GLU A 62 -13.28 6.91 -21.25
C GLU A 62 -13.96 5.69 -21.89
N LYS A 63 -13.21 4.61 -22.15
CA LYS A 63 -13.79 3.35 -22.67
C LYS A 63 -14.76 2.72 -21.70
N GLU A 64 -14.53 2.88 -20.40
CA GLU A 64 -15.41 2.36 -19.35
C GLU A 64 -16.65 3.22 -19.11
N GLY A 65 -16.75 4.38 -19.78
CA GLY A 65 -17.92 5.25 -19.75
C GLY A 65 -17.75 6.59 -19.04
N MET A 66 -16.54 6.94 -18.62
CA MET A 66 -16.26 8.25 -18.02
C MET A 66 -16.15 9.32 -19.09
N LEU A 67 -16.80 10.47 -18.87
CA LEU A 67 -16.76 11.62 -19.77
C LEU A 67 -15.61 12.54 -19.37
N ILE A 68 -14.50 12.51 -20.08
CA ILE A 68 -13.31 13.30 -19.75
C ILE A 68 -13.05 14.35 -20.83
N HIS A 69 -12.74 15.57 -20.42
CA HIS A 69 -12.18 16.60 -21.27
C HIS A 69 -10.83 17.09 -20.74
N TYR A 70 -10.01 17.67 -21.62
CA TYR A 70 -8.61 18.00 -21.32
C TYR A 70 -8.33 19.52 -21.39
N GLU A 71 -9.35 20.31 -21.59
CA GLU A 71 -9.31 21.75 -21.59
C GLU A 71 -10.01 22.30 -20.36
N GLU A 72 -9.36 23.22 -19.64
CA GLU A 72 -9.96 23.93 -18.51
C GLU A 72 -11.06 24.87 -19.01
N ASN A 73 -12.30 24.37 -18.99
CA ASN A 73 -13.45 25.08 -19.55
C ASN A 73 -14.75 24.64 -18.85
N VAL A 74 -15.38 25.55 -18.13
CA VAL A 74 -16.65 25.31 -17.43
C VAL A 74 -17.75 24.86 -18.38
N ASP A 75 -17.74 25.32 -19.63
CA ASP A 75 -18.76 24.95 -20.63
C ASP A 75 -18.68 23.47 -21.03
N LEU A 76 -17.55 22.81 -20.79
CA LEU A 76 -17.37 21.39 -21.09
C LEU A 76 -17.85 20.47 -19.96
N ILE A 77 -18.23 21.02 -18.81
CA ILE A 77 -18.82 20.24 -17.74
C ILE A 77 -20.19 19.72 -18.20
N PRO A 78 -20.43 18.39 -18.16
CA PRO A 78 -21.74 17.85 -18.56
C PRO A 78 -22.89 18.43 -17.73
N GLU A 79 -24.04 18.63 -18.37
CA GLU A 79 -25.24 19.16 -17.69
C GLU A 79 -25.65 18.31 -16.47
N ALA A 80 -25.51 16.99 -16.55
CA ALA A 80 -25.78 16.10 -15.43
C ALA A 80 -24.94 16.38 -14.19
N CYS A 81 -23.77 17.04 -14.35
CA CYS A 81 -22.85 17.40 -13.29
C CYS A 81 -23.02 18.86 -12.81
N LYS A 82 -24.05 19.56 -13.27
CA LYS A 82 -24.31 20.97 -12.92
C LYS A 82 -25.38 21.15 -11.84
N ASP A 83 -25.92 20.09 -11.31
CA ASP A 83 -26.86 20.14 -10.18
C ASP A 83 -26.12 19.92 -8.86
N ALA A 84 -25.96 20.97 -8.08
CA ALA A 84 -25.25 20.95 -6.81
C ALA A 84 -25.87 20.01 -5.77
N LYS A 85 -27.15 19.70 -5.88
CA LYS A 85 -27.87 18.81 -4.92
C LYS A 85 -27.52 17.34 -5.12
N THR A 86 -27.13 16.95 -6.33
CA THR A 86 -26.94 15.54 -6.72
C THR A 86 -25.55 15.22 -7.23
N THR A 87 -24.66 16.22 -7.31
CA THR A 87 -23.30 16.07 -7.83
C THR A 87 -22.27 16.17 -6.70
N LEU A 88 -21.41 15.15 -6.63
CA LEU A 88 -20.21 15.17 -5.80
C LEU A 88 -19.01 15.57 -6.68
N VAL A 89 -18.27 16.60 -6.26
CA VAL A 89 -17.04 17.03 -6.92
C VAL A 89 -15.83 16.51 -6.14
N ILE A 90 -14.92 15.88 -6.83
CA ILE A 90 -13.69 15.33 -6.22
C ILE A 90 -12.49 15.98 -6.91
N PHE A 91 -11.54 16.46 -6.12
CA PHE A 91 -10.36 17.12 -6.65
C PHE A 91 -9.06 16.53 -6.10
N THR A 92 -7.97 16.71 -6.85
CA THR A 92 -6.62 16.35 -6.40
C THR A 92 -5.89 17.57 -5.84
N PRO A 93 -4.94 17.39 -4.89
CA PRO A 93 -4.13 18.49 -4.38
C PRO A 93 -3.29 19.21 -5.45
N ALA A 94 -3.02 18.55 -6.59
CA ALA A 94 -2.25 19.13 -7.69
C ALA A 94 -3.00 20.24 -8.45
N ILE A 95 -4.33 20.31 -8.32
CA ILE A 95 -5.14 21.33 -8.97
C ILE A 95 -5.04 22.65 -8.19
N PRO A 96 -4.66 23.76 -8.86
CA PRO A 96 -4.60 25.05 -8.18
C PRO A 96 -5.99 25.56 -7.77
N ALA A 97 -6.04 26.33 -6.67
CA ALA A 97 -7.30 26.86 -6.12
C ALA A 97 -8.04 27.79 -7.11
N GLU A 98 -7.32 28.43 -8.00
CA GLU A 98 -7.84 29.31 -9.04
C GLU A 98 -8.29 28.60 -10.31
N HIS A 99 -8.21 27.27 -10.39
CA HIS A 99 -8.72 26.50 -11.52
C HIS A 99 -10.18 26.85 -11.79
N LYS A 100 -10.51 27.21 -13.02
CA LYS A 100 -11.82 27.77 -13.37
C LYS A 100 -12.99 26.84 -13.03
N GLU A 101 -12.83 25.54 -13.26
CA GLU A 101 -13.88 24.58 -12.96
C GLU A 101 -14.04 24.42 -11.44
N LEU A 102 -12.93 24.37 -10.69
CA LEU A 102 -12.98 24.29 -9.23
C LEU A 102 -13.63 25.55 -8.62
N VAL A 103 -13.31 26.73 -9.12
CA VAL A 103 -13.93 28.00 -8.72
C VAL A 103 -15.44 27.99 -9.01
N PHE A 104 -15.83 27.51 -10.18
CA PHE A 104 -17.25 27.37 -10.53
C PHE A 104 -17.99 26.51 -9.50
N PHE A 105 -17.45 25.37 -9.13
CA PHE A 105 -18.08 24.49 -8.13
C PHE A 105 -18.14 25.12 -6.74
N HIS A 106 -17.11 25.83 -6.32
CA HIS A 106 -17.10 26.56 -5.05
C HIS A 106 -18.15 27.68 -5.02
N GLU A 107 -18.23 28.47 -6.09
CA GLU A 107 -19.15 29.60 -6.17
C GLU A 107 -20.62 29.19 -6.24
N ASN A 108 -20.89 27.96 -6.71
CA ASN A 108 -22.24 27.42 -6.87
C ASN A 108 -22.62 26.41 -5.78
N ASN A 109 -21.90 26.39 -4.66
CA ASN A 109 -22.21 25.61 -3.45
C ASN A 109 -22.28 24.09 -3.67
N PHE A 110 -21.43 23.56 -4.56
CA PHE A 110 -21.27 22.12 -4.70
C PHE A 110 -20.57 21.51 -3.50
N THR A 111 -20.87 20.24 -3.22
CA THR A 111 -20.08 19.45 -2.29
C THR A 111 -18.76 19.07 -2.97
N ILE A 112 -17.65 19.51 -2.39
CA ILE A 112 -16.31 19.34 -2.96
C ILE A 112 -15.47 18.62 -1.94
N GLU A 113 -14.92 17.46 -2.33
CA GLU A 113 -14.16 16.59 -1.44
C GLU A 113 -12.85 16.16 -2.09
N LYS A 114 -11.83 15.97 -1.25
CA LYS A 114 -10.61 15.24 -1.65
C LYS A 114 -10.82 13.75 -1.46
N ARG A 115 -9.91 12.95 -2.04
CA ARG A 115 -10.00 11.47 -2.01
C ARG A 115 -10.23 10.92 -0.60
N ALA A 116 -9.48 11.38 0.39
CA ALA A 116 -9.62 10.91 1.78
C ALA A 116 -11.02 11.12 2.35
N GLN A 117 -11.65 12.24 2.02
CA GLN A 117 -13.02 12.54 2.46
C GLN A 117 -14.05 11.62 1.79
N VAL A 118 -13.84 11.30 0.51
CA VAL A 118 -14.70 10.36 -0.23
C VAL A 118 -14.61 8.97 0.41
N LEU A 119 -13.40 8.49 0.74
CA LEU A 119 -13.23 7.23 1.45
C LEU A 119 -13.93 7.26 2.82
N GLY A 120 -13.89 8.39 3.51
CA GLY A 120 -14.64 8.60 4.74
C GLY A 120 -16.14 8.44 4.54
N THR A 121 -16.68 9.00 3.48
CA THR A 121 -18.10 8.86 3.10
C THR A 121 -18.46 7.39 2.84
N LEU A 122 -17.59 6.66 2.15
CA LEU A 122 -17.77 5.23 1.91
C LEU A 122 -17.84 4.44 3.22
N THR A 123 -17.01 4.76 4.21
CA THR A 123 -17.01 4.06 5.50
C THR A 123 -18.24 4.38 6.36
N ARG A 124 -18.94 5.50 6.10
CA ARG A 124 -20.21 5.80 6.73
C ARG A 124 -21.38 5.05 6.10
N THR A 125 -21.27 4.66 4.83
CA THR A 125 -22.30 3.94 4.08
C THR A 125 -22.09 2.44 4.12
N HIS A 126 -20.83 2.00 3.98
CA HIS A 126 -20.42 0.60 4.02
C HIS A 126 -19.73 0.28 5.34
N LYS A 127 -19.59 -1.00 5.65
CA LYS A 127 -18.75 -1.46 6.75
C LYS A 127 -17.29 -1.39 6.34
N GLY A 128 -16.58 -0.36 6.78
CA GLY A 128 -15.18 -0.15 6.49
C GLY A 128 -14.28 -1.08 7.29
N LEU A 129 -13.49 -1.90 6.60
CA LEU A 129 -12.43 -2.72 7.17
C LEU A 129 -11.11 -2.02 6.86
N CYS A 130 -10.60 -1.27 7.83
CA CYS A 130 -9.48 -0.36 7.61
C CYS A 130 -8.19 -0.92 8.22
N VAL A 131 -7.10 -0.78 7.50
CA VAL A 131 -5.77 -1.20 7.98
C VAL A 131 -4.88 0.03 8.07
N ALA A 132 -4.48 0.38 9.28
CA ALA A 132 -3.58 1.47 9.60
C ALA A 132 -2.25 0.96 10.14
N GLY A 133 -1.26 1.80 10.16
CA GLY A 133 0.06 1.49 10.70
C GLY A 133 1.18 2.09 9.86
N THR A 134 2.34 2.26 10.45
CA THR A 134 3.52 2.77 9.74
C THR A 134 4.02 1.76 8.71
N HIS A 135 4.02 0.47 9.08
CA HIS A 135 4.52 -0.64 8.25
C HIS A 135 3.45 -1.74 8.11
N GLY A 136 3.47 -2.43 6.99
CA GLY A 136 2.62 -3.61 6.77
C GLY A 136 1.18 -3.35 6.37
N LYS A 137 0.76 -2.10 6.28
CA LYS A 137 -0.65 -1.78 5.95
C LYS A 137 -1.05 -2.19 4.53
N THR A 138 -0.18 -2.03 3.54
CA THR A 138 -0.48 -2.43 2.16
C THR A 138 -0.60 -3.94 2.02
N SER A 139 0.36 -4.70 2.55
CA SER A 139 0.32 -6.17 2.49
C SER A 139 -0.87 -6.72 3.27
N THR A 140 -1.12 -6.21 4.47
CA THR A 140 -2.23 -6.68 5.31
C THR A 140 -3.59 -6.35 4.68
N SER A 141 -3.79 -5.14 4.17
CA SER A 141 -5.05 -4.76 3.53
C SER A 141 -5.29 -5.53 2.24
N THR A 142 -4.26 -5.73 1.41
CA THR A 142 -4.38 -6.49 0.16
C THR A 142 -4.70 -7.96 0.44
N MET A 143 -4.08 -8.53 1.46
CA MET A 143 -4.34 -9.90 1.91
C MET A 143 -5.77 -10.05 2.44
N CYS A 144 -6.21 -9.13 3.29
CA CYS A 144 -7.59 -9.10 3.80
C CYS A 144 -8.61 -8.99 2.66
N ALA A 145 -8.37 -8.09 1.73
CA ALA A 145 -9.25 -7.90 0.56
C ALA A 145 -9.34 -9.17 -0.28
N HIS A 146 -8.24 -9.88 -0.49
CA HIS A 146 -8.25 -11.14 -1.23
C HIS A 146 -9.03 -12.23 -0.48
N ILE A 147 -8.79 -12.40 0.81
CA ILE A 147 -9.52 -13.39 1.63
C ILE A 147 -11.03 -13.12 1.55
N MET A 148 -11.43 -11.87 1.77
CA MET A 148 -12.85 -11.46 1.74
C MET A 148 -13.46 -11.67 0.36
N HIS A 149 -12.78 -11.21 -0.69
CA HIS A 149 -13.34 -11.22 -2.06
C HIS A 149 -13.57 -12.63 -2.60
N GLN A 150 -12.69 -13.58 -2.32
CA GLN A 150 -12.87 -14.96 -2.74
C GLN A 150 -13.86 -15.73 -1.84
N SER A 151 -14.22 -15.17 -0.69
CA SER A 151 -15.17 -15.78 0.24
C SER A 151 -16.62 -15.50 -0.18
N HIS A 152 -17.56 -16.19 0.51
CA HIS A 152 -18.99 -15.93 0.31
C HIS A 152 -19.41 -14.53 0.76
N VAL A 153 -18.59 -13.86 1.58
CA VAL A 153 -18.89 -12.52 2.11
C VAL A 153 -18.64 -11.44 1.05
N ASP A 154 -17.57 -11.60 0.28
CA ASP A 154 -17.11 -10.64 -0.71
C ASP A 154 -16.74 -9.26 -0.11
N CYS A 155 -16.19 -8.37 -0.90
CA CYS A 155 -15.90 -7.00 -0.49
C CYS A 155 -15.61 -6.09 -1.70
N ASN A 156 -15.75 -4.78 -1.45
CA ASN A 156 -15.07 -3.77 -2.25
C ASN A 156 -13.71 -3.48 -1.60
N ALA A 157 -12.75 -2.92 -2.31
CA ALA A 157 -11.47 -2.54 -1.75
C ALA A 157 -10.82 -1.37 -2.47
N PHE A 158 -10.11 -0.55 -1.71
CA PHE A 158 -9.22 0.51 -2.22
C PHE A 158 -7.86 0.32 -1.56
N LEU A 159 -6.88 -0.10 -2.36
CA LEU A 159 -5.59 -0.60 -1.91
C LEU A 159 -4.47 0.39 -2.23
N GLY A 160 -3.40 0.35 -1.45
CA GLY A 160 -2.22 1.20 -1.64
C GLY A 160 -1.23 0.70 -2.69
N GLY A 161 -1.41 -0.52 -3.19
CA GLY A 161 -0.56 -1.12 -4.22
C GLY A 161 -1.37 -1.99 -5.15
N ILE A 162 -0.71 -2.48 -6.21
CA ILE A 162 -1.35 -3.35 -7.20
C ILE A 162 -1.34 -4.78 -6.69
N SER A 163 -2.53 -5.35 -6.51
CA SER A 163 -2.69 -6.76 -6.16
C SER A 163 -2.24 -7.66 -7.30
N LYS A 164 -1.40 -8.63 -7.03
CA LYS A 164 -0.99 -9.62 -8.04
C LYS A 164 -2.13 -10.57 -8.41
N ASN A 165 -3.07 -10.79 -7.51
CA ASN A 165 -4.24 -11.64 -7.79
C ASN A 165 -5.18 -11.00 -8.81
N TYR A 166 -5.33 -9.68 -8.78
CA TYR A 166 -6.34 -8.97 -9.57
C TYR A 166 -5.75 -8.00 -10.61
N GLY A 167 -4.45 -7.70 -10.52
CA GLY A 167 -3.79 -6.76 -11.43
C GLY A 167 -4.23 -5.30 -11.25
N THR A 168 -4.89 -4.99 -10.13
CA THR A 168 -5.44 -3.67 -9.83
C THR A 168 -5.20 -3.27 -8.38
N ASN A 169 -5.42 -1.99 -8.08
CA ASN A 169 -5.41 -1.45 -6.71
C ASN A 169 -6.83 -1.29 -6.13
N TYR A 170 -7.81 -1.93 -6.73
CA TYR A 170 -9.20 -1.88 -6.27
C TYR A 170 -9.89 -3.22 -6.51
N ILE A 171 -10.97 -3.45 -5.78
CA ILE A 171 -11.91 -4.55 -5.98
C ILE A 171 -13.31 -3.94 -5.91
N LEU A 172 -14.18 -4.33 -6.82
CA LEU A 172 -15.58 -3.90 -6.84
C LEU A 172 -16.49 -5.10 -6.68
N SER A 173 -17.49 -4.99 -5.80
CA SER A 173 -18.51 -6.00 -5.56
C SER A 173 -19.89 -5.40 -5.78
N ASP A 174 -20.74 -6.13 -6.45
CA ASP A 174 -22.15 -5.72 -6.66
C ASP A 174 -23.06 -6.06 -5.49
N LYS A 175 -22.59 -6.87 -4.55
CA LYS A 175 -23.44 -7.43 -3.48
C LYS A 175 -22.95 -7.12 -2.06
N SER A 176 -21.66 -6.86 -1.86
CA SER A 176 -21.09 -6.74 -0.53
C SER A 176 -21.20 -5.34 0.04
N ASP A 177 -21.52 -5.26 1.33
CA ASP A 177 -21.51 -4.03 2.11
C ASP A 177 -20.15 -3.73 2.74
N TYR A 178 -19.17 -4.60 2.57
CA TYR A 178 -17.82 -4.39 3.10
C TYR A 178 -16.95 -3.62 2.12
N VAL A 179 -16.12 -2.72 2.65
CA VAL A 179 -15.07 -2.06 1.91
C VAL A 179 -13.76 -2.13 2.70
N VAL A 180 -12.75 -2.75 2.11
CA VAL A 180 -11.39 -2.81 2.66
C VAL A 180 -10.63 -1.57 2.22
N ILE A 181 -10.08 -0.83 3.16
CA ILE A 181 -9.37 0.44 2.91
C ILE A 181 -8.02 0.43 3.62
N GLU A 182 -6.98 0.80 2.91
CA GLU A 182 -5.71 1.16 3.52
C GLU A 182 -5.84 2.55 4.14
N ALA A 183 -5.73 2.62 5.47
CA ALA A 183 -5.90 3.85 6.24
C ALA A 183 -4.55 4.57 6.35
N ASP A 184 -4.37 5.60 5.53
CA ASP A 184 -3.11 6.33 5.44
C ASP A 184 -3.00 7.39 6.54
N GLU A 185 -1.94 7.31 7.34
CA GLU A 185 -1.62 8.27 8.40
C GLU A 185 -1.00 9.56 7.86
N PHE A 186 -0.48 9.55 6.63
CA PHE A 186 0.12 10.75 6.05
C PHE A 186 -0.88 11.91 6.06
N ASP A 187 -0.43 13.07 6.57
CA ASP A 187 -1.24 14.28 6.70
C ASP A 187 -2.61 14.04 7.38
N ARG A 188 -2.68 13.06 8.28
CA ARG A 188 -3.89 12.69 9.04
C ARG A 188 -5.08 12.31 8.16
N SER A 189 -4.82 11.82 6.94
CA SER A 189 -5.89 11.42 6.00
C SER A 189 -6.86 10.41 6.59
N PHE A 190 -6.36 9.49 7.43
CA PHE A 190 -7.19 8.46 8.06
C PHE A 190 -8.20 9.00 9.08
N HIS A 191 -8.11 10.27 9.51
CA HIS A 191 -9.09 10.89 10.40
C HIS A 191 -10.45 11.14 9.72
N TRP A 192 -10.52 11.09 8.40
CA TRP A 192 -11.78 11.17 7.69
C TRP A 192 -12.59 9.88 7.75
N LEU A 193 -11.94 8.75 8.02
CA LEU A 193 -12.58 7.44 8.05
C LEU A 193 -13.44 7.26 9.31
N ARG A 194 -14.46 6.41 9.18
CA ARG A 194 -15.28 5.92 10.29
C ARG A 194 -15.32 4.40 10.21
N PRO A 195 -14.23 3.72 10.61
CA PRO A 195 -14.10 2.29 10.43
C PRO A 195 -15.16 1.51 11.20
N TRP A 196 -15.67 0.45 10.60
CA TRP A 196 -16.39 -0.60 11.31
C TRP A 196 -15.42 -1.42 12.16
N MET A 197 -14.35 -1.89 11.52
CA MET A 197 -13.22 -2.52 12.20
C MET A 197 -11.90 -1.96 11.66
N SER A 198 -10.89 -1.92 12.51
CA SER A 198 -9.56 -1.51 12.08
C SER A 198 -8.49 -2.40 12.67
N VAL A 199 -7.49 -2.71 11.84
CA VAL A 199 -6.18 -3.24 12.27
C VAL A 199 -5.24 -2.06 12.43
N ILE A 200 -4.42 -2.07 13.48
CA ILE A 200 -3.24 -1.19 13.60
C ILE A 200 -2.02 -2.07 13.72
N THR A 201 -1.16 -2.02 12.71
CA THR A 201 0.00 -2.91 12.58
C THR A 201 1.22 -2.44 13.36
N SER A 202 1.46 -1.15 13.37
CA SER A 202 2.63 -0.53 14.01
C SER A 202 2.40 0.97 14.15
N THR A 203 3.15 1.59 15.06
CA THR A 203 3.11 3.04 15.29
C THR A 203 4.51 3.63 15.41
N ASP A 204 5.50 3.04 14.73
CA ASP A 204 6.86 3.58 14.67
C ASP A 204 6.83 4.98 14.04
N PRO A 205 7.45 5.99 14.66
CA PRO A 205 7.37 7.35 14.15
C PRO A 205 7.88 7.49 12.73
N ASP A 206 7.08 8.16 11.91
CA ASP A 206 7.39 8.52 10.54
C ASP A 206 6.71 9.86 10.20
N HIS A 207 7.03 10.42 9.03
CA HIS A 207 6.45 11.69 8.59
C HIS A 207 6.61 12.82 9.61
N LEU A 208 7.78 12.90 10.29
CA LEU A 208 8.03 13.92 11.33
C LEU A 208 8.10 15.35 10.77
N ASP A 209 8.32 15.51 9.47
CA ASP A 209 8.18 16.78 8.75
C ASP A 209 6.73 17.32 8.80
N ILE A 210 5.74 16.43 8.84
CA ILE A 210 4.31 16.76 8.97
C ILE A 210 3.88 16.84 10.43
N TYR A 211 4.25 15.82 11.23
CA TYR A 211 3.78 15.70 12.62
C TYR A 211 4.61 16.51 13.62
N GLY A 212 5.85 16.76 13.30
CA GLY A 212 6.77 17.52 14.17
C GLY A 212 7.41 16.68 15.28
N THR A 213 6.64 15.92 16.03
CA THR A 213 7.13 15.12 17.16
C THR A 213 6.56 13.69 17.13
N LYS A 214 7.24 12.78 17.84
CA LYS A 214 6.77 11.42 18.08
C LYS A 214 5.42 11.43 18.81
N GLU A 215 5.26 12.29 19.80
CA GLU A 215 4.04 12.40 20.60
C GLU A 215 2.84 12.79 19.73
N ALA A 216 3.02 13.74 18.82
CA ALA A 216 1.97 14.15 17.89
C ALA A 216 1.60 13.01 16.91
N TYR A 217 2.60 12.23 16.48
CA TYR A 217 2.38 11.06 15.62
C TYR A 217 1.55 9.98 16.35
N LEU A 218 1.93 9.66 17.59
CA LEU A 218 1.18 8.68 18.42
C LEU A 218 -0.23 9.17 18.76
N GLU A 219 -0.39 10.46 19.06
CA GLU A 219 -1.71 11.05 19.34
C GLU A 219 -2.63 10.98 18.11
N SER A 220 -2.09 11.08 16.91
CA SER A 220 -2.83 10.91 15.67
C SER A 220 -3.45 9.51 15.55
N PHE A 221 -2.70 8.46 15.90
CA PHE A 221 -3.21 7.09 15.94
C PHE A 221 -4.23 6.90 17.06
N ARG A 222 -3.98 7.49 18.22
CA ARG A 222 -4.93 7.45 19.34
C ARG A 222 -6.27 8.04 18.95
N HIS A 223 -6.25 9.23 18.33
CA HIS A 223 -7.47 9.86 17.82
C HIS A 223 -8.17 9.00 16.77
N TYR A 224 -7.41 8.37 15.87
CA TYR A 224 -7.97 7.44 14.90
C TYR A 224 -8.76 6.30 15.55
N THR A 225 -8.29 5.77 16.68
CA THR A 225 -9.04 4.70 17.39
C THR A 225 -10.40 5.18 17.90
N GLU A 226 -10.55 6.47 18.19
CA GLU A 226 -11.84 7.06 18.64
C GLU A 226 -12.88 7.05 17.51
N LEU A 227 -12.46 6.91 16.25
CA LEU A 227 -13.32 6.99 15.08
C LEU A 227 -13.96 5.65 14.71
N ILE A 228 -13.51 4.55 15.30
CA ILE A 228 -14.09 3.22 15.07
C ILE A 228 -15.52 3.20 15.62
N GLN A 229 -16.45 2.71 14.81
CA GLN A 229 -17.88 2.75 15.15
C GLN A 229 -18.24 1.77 16.26
N PRO A 230 -19.15 2.14 17.16
CA PRO A 230 -19.71 1.21 18.16
C PRO A 230 -20.31 -0.03 17.51
N GLY A 231 -20.06 -1.19 18.11
CA GLY A 231 -20.41 -2.49 17.56
C GLY A 231 -19.32 -3.14 16.74
N GLY A 232 -18.33 -2.35 16.32
CA GLY A 232 -17.15 -2.82 15.62
C GLY A 232 -16.02 -3.27 16.54
N ALA A 233 -14.80 -3.28 16.01
CA ALA A 233 -13.62 -3.75 16.74
C ALA A 233 -12.32 -3.08 16.31
N LEU A 234 -11.40 -3.03 17.25
CA LEU A 234 -9.99 -2.71 17.01
C LEU A 234 -9.16 -3.99 17.16
N ILE A 235 -8.35 -4.30 16.17
CA ILE A 235 -7.38 -5.41 16.19
C ILE A 235 -5.99 -4.76 16.18
N ILE A 236 -5.38 -4.69 17.34
CA ILE A 236 -4.14 -3.92 17.53
C ILE A 236 -2.96 -4.85 17.82
N HIS A 237 -1.82 -4.58 17.17
CA HIS A 237 -0.60 -5.33 17.44
C HIS A 237 -0.19 -5.14 18.90
N LYS A 238 0.25 -6.22 19.55
CA LYS A 238 0.73 -6.15 20.93
C LYS A 238 1.95 -5.22 21.07
N ASN A 239 2.06 -4.62 22.24
CA ASN A 239 3.24 -3.86 22.66
C ASN A 239 3.49 -2.56 21.86
N LEU A 240 2.45 -1.97 21.28
CA LEU A 240 2.60 -0.63 20.71
C LEU A 240 2.67 0.42 21.83
N GLU A 241 3.51 1.43 21.64
CA GLU A 241 3.61 2.52 22.61
C GLU A 241 2.34 3.37 22.65
N MET A 242 1.62 3.45 21.54
CA MET A 242 0.35 4.17 21.44
C MET A 242 -0.72 3.48 22.26
N LYS A 243 -1.39 4.23 23.13
CA LYS A 243 -2.54 3.75 23.91
C LYS A 243 -3.82 4.09 23.17
N GLN A 244 -4.59 3.06 22.82
CA GLN A 244 -5.86 3.24 22.16
C GLN A 244 -6.91 3.95 23.05
N HIS A 245 -7.88 4.60 22.40
CA HIS A 245 -8.99 5.27 23.07
C HIS A 245 -10.28 5.04 22.31
N VAL A 246 -10.74 3.79 22.27
CA VAL A 246 -11.97 3.42 21.55
C VAL A 246 -13.22 3.87 22.29
N GLN A 247 -14.30 4.08 21.52
CA GLN A 247 -15.62 4.38 22.05
C GLN A 247 -16.23 3.16 22.77
N ASN A 248 -17.20 3.41 23.66
CA ASN A 248 -17.99 2.34 24.25
C ASN A 248 -18.66 1.51 23.16
N GLY A 249 -18.65 0.18 23.32
CA GLY A 249 -19.22 -0.74 22.36
C GLY A 249 -18.25 -1.20 21.26
N VAL A 250 -17.02 -0.72 21.26
CA VAL A 250 -15.97 -1.21 20.38
C VAL A 250 -15.14 -2.27 21.12
N LYS A 251 -15.06 -3.48 20.56
CA LYS A 251 -14.24 -4.56 21.10
C LYS A 251 -12.78 -4.34 20.77
N ILE A 252 -11.87 -4.74 21.65
CA ILE A 252 -10.43 -4.66 21.46
C ILE A 252 -9.88 -6.07 21.44
N TYR A 253 -9.12 -6.39 20.38
CA TYR A 253 -8.35 -7.62 20.25
C TYR A 253 -6.88 -7.27 20.07
N GLU A 254 -6.01 -8.03 20.70
CA GLU A 254 -4.58 -7.95 20.47
C GLU A 254 -4.12 -9.08 19.58
N TYR A 255 -3.14 -8.82 18.71
CA TYR A 255 -2.51 -9.82 17.88
C TYR A 255 -1.01 -9.63 17.80
N SER A 256 -0.31 -10.71 17.53
CA SER A 256 1.10 -10.71 17.13
C SER A 256 1.40 -12.03 16.45
N GLN A 257 2.66 -12.27 16.09
CA GLN A 257 3.04 -13.56 15.54
C GLN A 257 2.88 -14.69 16.57
N ASP A 258 3.31 -14.48 17.80
CA ASP A 258 3.49 -15.55 18.79
C ASP A 258 2.50 -15.51 19.95
N GLU A 259 1.80 -14.42 20.18
CA GLU A 259 0.89 -14.25 21.31
C GLU A 259 -0.22 -13.23 21.02
N GLY A 260 -1.23 -13.23 21.88
CA GLY A 260 -2.40 -12.36 21.76
C GLY A 260 -3.67 -13.18 21.53
N ASP A 261 -4.80 -12.50 21.40
CA ASP A 261 -6.09 -13.12 21.08
C ASP A 261 -6.00 -13.86 19.75
N PHE A 262 -5.32 -13.27 18.77
CA PHE A 262 -5.00 -13.88 17.50
C PHE A 262 -3.48 -14.01 17.37
N HIS A 263 -3.00 -15.19 17.05
CA HIS A 263 -1.57 -15.44 16.85
C HIS A 263 -1.36 -16.72 16.02
N ALA A 264 -0.11 -17.00 15.71
CA ALA A 264 0.29 -18.22 15.01
C ALA A 264 0.99 -19.17 15.96
N GLU A 265 0.80 -20.47 15.72
CA GLU A 265 1.53 -21.55 16.37
C GLU A 265 1.98 -22.57 15.33
N ASN A 266 2.91 -23.45 15.72
CA ASN A 266 3.43 -24.52 14.85
C ASN A 266 3.95 -24.00 13.49
N ILE A 267 4.68 -22.89 13.54
CA ILE A 267 5.26 -22.27 12.35
C ILE A 267 6.34 -23.18 11.77
N LYS A 268 6.23 -23.50 10.48
CA LYS A 268 7.23 -24.27 9.73
C LYS A 268 7.67 -23.46 8.51
N ILE A 269 8.97 -23.22 8.42
CA ILE A 269 9.60 -22.56 7.27
C ILE A 269 10.55 -23.58 6.65
N GLU A 270 10.14 -24.19 5.54
CA GLU A 270 10.86 -25.27 4.88
C GLU A 270 10.79 -25.13 3.36
N ASN A 271 11.93 -25.26 2.69
CA ASN A 271 12.02 -25.27 1.22
C ASN A 271 11.32 -24.09 0.55
N GLY A 272 11.45 -22.88 1.13
CA GLY A 272 10.82 -21.67 0.60
C GLY A 272 9.31 -21.62 0.80
N GLY A 273 8.73 -22.49 1.61
CA GLY A 273 7.33 -22.50 1.99
C GLY A 273 7.13 -22.18 3.48
N ILE A 274 5.97 -21.64 3.82
CA ILE A 274 5.59 -21.33 5.20
C ILE A 274 4.20 -21.88 5.48
N THR A 275 4.07 -22.60 6.59
CA THR A 275 2.79 -23.07 7.13
C THR A 275 2.70 -22.72 8.61
N PHE A 276 1.49 -22.55 9.11
CA PHE A 276 1.25 -22.31 10.54
C PHE A 276 -0.19 -22.64 10.91
N ASP A 277 -0.46 -22.72 12.21
CA ASP A 277 -1.81 -22.80 12.75
C ASP A 277 -2.23 -21.40 13.24
N PHE A 278 -3.41 -20.98 12.83
CA PHE A 278 -4.01 -19.71 13.24
C PHE A 278 -4.83 -19.94 14.50
N ILE A 279 -4.43 -19.29 15.59
CA ILE A 279 -5.10 -19.35 16.89
C ILE A 279 -5.99 -18.12 17.06
N SER A 280 -7.22 -18.33 17.42
CA SER A 280 -8.26 -17.31 17.45
C SER A 280 -9.22 -17.56 18.63
N PRO A 281 -9.79 -16.49 19.22
CA PRO A 281 -10.83 -16.67 20.24
C PRO A 281 -12.17 -17.16 19.67
N ILE A 282 -12.31 -17.20 18.34
CA ILE A 282 -13.53 -17.65 17.65
C ILE A 282 -13.38 -19.11 17.23
N GLU A 283 -12.41 -19.41 16.37
CA GLU A 283 -12.15 -20.74 15.85
C GLU A 283 -10.70 -20.81 15.38
N ASN A 284 -9.96 -21.82 15.87
CA ASN A 284 -8.61 -22.07 15.37
C ASN A 284 -8.66 -22.65 13.95
N VAL A 285 -7.72 -22.25 13.12
CA VAL A 285 -7.60 -22.72 11.74
C VAL A 285 -6.23 -23.33 11.55
N THR A 286 -6.19 -24.65 11.49
CA THR A 286 -4.93 -25.39 11.35
C THR A 286 -4.49 -25.50 9.90
N GLY A 287 -3.18 -25.69 9.68
CA GLY A 287 -2.64 -25.97 8.35
C GLY A 287 -2.78 -24.82 7.37
N VAL A 288 -2.60 -23.59 7.82
CA VAL A 288 -2.59 -22.40 6.94
C VAL A 288 -1.28 -22.39 6.16
N GLU A 289 -1.38 -22.33 4.83
CA GLU A 289 -0.24 -22.24 3.93
C GLU A 289 -0.18 -20.82 3.34
N LEU A 290 1.00 -20.21 3.36
CA LEU A 290 1.20 -18.89 2.75
C LEU A 290 1.47 -19.01 1.25
N GLY A 291 0.60 -18.50 0.42
CA GLY A 291 0.79 -18.43 -1.04
C GLY A 291 1.93 -17.47 -1.41
N GLN A 292 2.13 -16.42 -0.61
CA GLN A 292 3.30 -15.56 -0.69
C GLN A 292 4.16 -15.78 0.57
N PRO A 293 5.09 -16.74 0.52
CA PRO A 293 5.78 -17.23 1.70
C PRO A 293 6.95 -16.34 2.12
N VAL A 294 6.61 -15.22 2.69
CA VAL A 294 7.54 -14.26 3.29
C VAL A 294 7.31 -14.27 4.80
N PRO A 295 8.34 -14.39 5.64
CA PRO A 295 8.17 -14.50 7.09
C PRO A 295 7.33 -13.40 7.71
N ILE A 296 7.46 -12.15 7.26
CA ILE A 296 6.64 -11.05 7.78
C ILE A 296 5.14 -11.26 7.49
N ASN A 297 4.80 -12.04 6.47
CA ASN A 297 3.41 -12.35 6.14
C ASN A 297 2.74 -13.32 7.11
N ILE A 298 3.48 -13.90 8.03
CA ILE A 298 2.86 -14.63 9.15
C ILE A 298 2.09 -13.64 10.01
N THR A 299 2.75 -12.58 10.45
CA THR A 299 2.11 -11.53 11.26
C THR A 299 1.04 -10.78 10.49
N ASN A 300 1.32 -10.37 9.24
CA ASN A 300 0.33 -9.71 8.38
C ASN A 300 -0.88 -10.62 8.15
N GLY A 301 -0.63 -11.91 7.97
CA GLY A 301 -1.66 -12.93 7.79
C GLY A 301 -2.54 -13.12 9.01
N VAL A 302 -1.97 -13.14 10.20
CA VAL A 302 -2.73 -13.21 11.45
C VAL A 302 -3.72 -12.04 11.53
N ALA A 303 -3.29 -10.83 11.24
CA ALA A 303 -4.15 -9.65 11.25
C ALA A 303 -5.25 -9.73 10.17
N ALA A 304 -4.89 -10.09 8.95
CA ALA A 304 -5.83 -10.20 7.84
C ALA A 304 -6.88 -11.30 8.07
N MET A 305 -6.45 -12.46 8.56
CA MET A 305 -7.35 -13.57 8.90
C MET A 305 -8.29 -13.19 10.06
N ALA A 306 -7.77 -12.49 11.07
CA ALA A 306 -8.58 -12.02 12.20
C ALA A 306 -9.72 -11.11 11.72
N MET A 307 -9.39 -10.11 10.90
CA MET A 307 -10.39 -9.21 10.32
C MET A 307 -11.43 -9.97 9.49
N ALA A 308 -10.99 -10.87 8.64
CA ALA A 308 -11.88 -11.66 7.79
C ALA A 308 -12.76 -12.61 8.59
N GLN A 309 -12.21 -13.30 9.58
CA GLN A 309 -12.95 -14.22 10.44
C GLN A 309 -14.02 -13.50 11.25
N LEU A 310 -13.71 -12.35 11.83
CA LEU A 310 -14.66 -11.53 12.58
C LEU A 310 -15.82 -11.07 11.72
N ASN A 311 -15.67 -11.05 10.41
CA ASN A 311 -16.70 -10.64 9.45
C ASN A 311 -17.30 -11.80 8.65
N GLY A 312 -17.15 -13.03 9.13
CA GLY A 312 -17.92 -14.17 8.67
C GLY A 312 -17.23 -15.13 7.70
N CYS A 313 -15.95 -14.92 7.37
CA CYS A 313 -15.22 -15.87 6.55
C CYS A 313 -15.03 -17.20 7.30
N THR A 314 -15.25 -18.32 6.61
CA THR A 314 -15.11 -19.67 7.16
C THR A 314 -13.66 -20.11 7.24
N ALA A 315 -13.37 -21.15 8.00
CA ALA A 315 -12.02 -21.73 8.09
C ALA A 315 -11.48 -22.12 6.72
N ASP A 316 -12.27 -22.76 5.88
CA ASP A 316 -11.86 -23.15 4.53
C ASP A 316 -11.59 -21.93 3.63
N GLU A 317 -12.41 -20.89 3.75
CA GLU A 317 -12.20 -19.63 3.03
C GLU A 317 -10.93 -18.92 3.47
N LEU A 318 -10.61 -18.95 4.76
CA LEU A 318 -9.37 -18.41 5.30
C LEU A 318 -8.15 -19.17 4.75
N ARG A 319 -8.20 -20.51 4.77
CA ARG A 319 -7.11 -21.34 4.21
C ARG A 319 -6.91 -21.09 2.71
N TYR A 320 -7.99 -21.08 1.95
CA TYR A 320 -7.93 -20.86 0.50
C TYR A 320 -7.42 -19.48 0.15
N GLY A 321 -7.92 -18.46 0.84
CA GLY A 321 -7.48 -17.08 0.65
C GLY A 321 -6.00 -16.88 0.93
N MET A 322 -5.49 -17.46 2.00
CA MET A 322 -4.07 -17.38 2.34
C MET A 322 -3.19 -18.15 1.35
N LYS A 323 -3.61 -19.33 0.94
CA LYS A 323 -2.88 -20.17 -0.02
C LYS A 323 -2.78 -19.55 -1.41
N THR A 324 -3.85 -18.88 -1.86
CA THR A 324 -3.92 -18.30 -3.19
C THR A 324 -3.47 -16.85 -3.27
N TYR A 325 -3.20 -16.21 -2.13
CA TYR A 325 -2.70 -14.84 -2.10
C TYR A 325 -1.34 -14.73 -2.80
N GLY A 326 -1.26 -13.90 -3.82
CA GLY A 326 -0.07 -13.75 -4.68
C GLY A 326 0.86 -12.60 -4.34
N GLY A 327 0.47 -11.71 -3.42
CA GLY A 327 1.28 -10.56 -3.04
C GLY A 327 0.88 -9.25 -3.72
N VAL A 328 1.75 -8.28 -3.57
CA VAL A 328 1.64 -6.93 -4.14
C VAL A 328 2.79 -6.73 -5.11
N ASP A 329 2.53 -6.11 -6.27
CA ASP A 329 3.57 -5.76 -7.23
C ASP A 329 4.70 -4.97 -6.56
N ARG A 330 5.94 -5.29 -6.92
CA ARG A 330 7.18 -4.64 -6.45
C ARG A 330 7.49 -4.82 -4.97
N ARG A 331 6.69 -5.61 -4.24
CA ARG A 331 6.93 -5.91 -2.82
C ARG A 331 7.20 -7.39 -2.65
N PHE A 332 8.46 -7.74 -2.37
CA PHE A 332 8.92 -9.12 -2.21
C PHE A 332 8.35 -10.02 -3.32
N ASP A 333 8.57 -9.60 -4.55
CA ASP A 333 7.89 -10.11 -5.73
C ASP A 333 8.70 -11.24 -6.39
N PHE A 334 8.26 -12.48 -6.23
CA PHE A 334 8.88 -13.64 -6.87
C PHE A 334 8.58 -13.62 -8.38
N LYS A 335 9.62 -13.39 -9.17
CA LYS A 335 9.53 -13.45 -10.64
C LYS A 335 9.81 -14.86 -11.16
N ILE A 336 10.76 -15.56 -10.56
CA ILE A 336 11.09 -16.95 -10.84
C ILE A 336 11.29 -17.64 -9.50
N LYS A 337 10.68 -18.82 -9.32
CA LYS A 337 10.83 -19.60 -8.10
C LYS A 337 10.81 -21.09 -8.41
N ASN A 338 11.99 -21.69 -8.43
CA ASN A 338 12.17 -23.13 -8.59
C ASN A 338 13.45 -23.60 -7.89
N ASP A 339 13.74 -24.89 -7.95
CA ASP A 339 14.89 -25.48 -7.27
C ASP A 339 16.24 -25.02 -7.83
N LYS A 340 16.29 -24.56 -9.08
CA LYS A 340 17.52 -24.12 -9.74
C LYS A 340 17.79 -22.64 -9.56
N LEU A 341 16.73 -21.84 -9.55
CA LEU A 341 16.85 -20.38 -9.54
C LEU A 341 15.66 -19.76 -8.83
N VAL A 342 15.97 -18.85 -7.94
CA VAL A 342 14.98 -17.92 -7.39
C VAL A 342 15.39 -16.51 -7.81
N PHE A 343 14.48 -15.79 -8.45
CA PHE A 343 14.65 -14.38 -8.74
C PHE A 343 13.50 -13.59 -8.15
N LEU A 344 13.83 -12.63 -7.31
CA LEU A 344 12.83 -11.77 -6.71
C LEU A 344 13.22 -10.30 -6.78
N SER A 345 12.19 -9.45 -6.88
CA SER A 345 12.32 -8.01 -6.92
C SER A 345 11.61 -7.41 -5.71
N ASP A 346 12.27 -6.46 -5.05
CA ASP A 346 11.69 -5.75 -3.91
C ASP A 346 11.98 -4.27 -4.00
N TYR A 347 10.93 -3.46 -3.95
CA TYR A 347 10.99 -2.01 -4.02
C TYR A 347 11.49 -1.37 -2.72
N ALA A 348 11.92 -2.15 -1.74
CA ALA A 348 12.43 -1.69 -0.44
C ALA A 348 13.54 -0.65 -0.62
N HIS A 349 13.47 0.44 0.11
CA HIS A 349 14.42 1.55 0.00
C HIS A 349 14.71 2.27 1.32
N HIS A 350 13.85 2.14 2.33
CA HIS A 350 14.12 2.60 3.69
C HIS A 350 14.96 1.57 4.47
N PRO A 351 15.79 2.00 5.44
CA PRO A 351 16.64 1.09 6.20
C PRO A 351 15.87 -0.08 6.85
N LYS A 352 14.72 0.18 7.44
CA LYS A 352 13.88 -0.87 8.04
C LYS A 352 13.33 -1.86 7.02
N GLU A 353 12.95 -1.36 5.84
CA GLU A 353 12.47 -2.20 4.74
C GLU A 353 13.59 -3.10 4.20
N ILE A 354 14.78 -2.55 3.97
CA ILE A 354 15.94 -3.33 3.51
C ILE A 354 16.32 -4.40 4.55
N TYR A 355 16.32 -4.04 5.82
CA TYR A 355 16.57 -5.00 6.90
C TYR A 355 15.56 -6.15 6.86
N GLN A 356 14.28 -5.82 6.75
CA GLN A 356 13.20 -6.81 6.74
C GLN A 356 13.30 -7.73 5.52
N SER A 357 13.59 -7.17 4.35
CA SER A 357 13.78 -7.95 3.11
C SER A 357 14.98 -8.86 3.21
N ALA A 358 16.14 -8.36 3.62
CA ALA A 358 17.36 -9.14 3.74
C ALA A 358 17.21 -10.29 4.75
N LYS A 359 16.64 -9.99 5.91
CA LYS A 359 16.35 -10.98 6.96
C LYS A 359 15.40 -12.06 6.46
N SER A 360 14.32 -11.68 5.79
CA SER A 360 13.31 -12.61 5.26
C SER A 360 13.88 -13.53 4.21
N ILE A 361 14.66 -13.00 3.27
CA ILE A 361 15.31 -13.79 2.23
C ILE A 361 16.29 -14.81 2.85
N ARG A 362 17.08 -14.35 3.83
CA ARG A 362 18.02 -15.24 4.52
C ARG A 362 17.30 -16.36 5.26
N GLU A 363 16.20 -16.08 5.94
CA GLU A 363 15.41 -17.08 6.65
C GLU A 363 14.78 -18.10 5.69
N LEU A 364 14.32 -17.67 4.52
CA LEU A 364 13.74 -18.57 3.49
C LEU A 364 14.77 -19.47 2.83
N TYR A 365 15.98 -18.98 2.60
CA TYR A 365 17.01 -19.65 1.81
C TYR A 365 18.32 -19.75 2.60
N LYS A 366 18.27 -20.45 3.74
CA LYS A 366 19.40 -20.56 4.68
C LYS A 366 20.66 -21.18 4.06
N ASP A 367 20.49 -22.15 3.16
CA ASP A 367 21.57 -22.95 2.60
C ASP A 367 21.87 -22.62 1.14
N ARG A 368 21.24 -21.60 0.59
CA ARG A 368 21.45 -21.17 -0.80
C ARG A 368 22.26 -19.88 -0.85
N LYS A 369 23.06 -19.71 -1.92
CA LYS A 369 23.81 -18.48 -2.12
C LYS A 369 22.88 -17.37 -2.57
N ILE A 370 22.79 -16.31 -1.78
CA ILE A 370 21.94 -15.14 -2.06
C ILE A 370 22.82 -13.99 -2.55
N THR A 371 22.54 -13.51 -3.76
CA THR A 371 23.19 -12.35 -4.36
C THR A 371 22.16 -11.23 -4.50
N ALA A 372 22.46 -10.06 -3.94
CA ALA A 372 21.63 -8.87 -4.07
C ALA A 372 22.26 -7.85 -5.02
N ILE A 373 21.44 -7.26 -5.88
CA ILE A 373 21.78 -6.05 -6.64
C ILE A 373 20.98 -4.93 -6.02
N PHE A 374 21.65 -3.96 -5.40
CA PHE A 374 21.01 -2.88 -4.66
C PHE A 374 21.32 -1.53 -5.27
N GLN A 375 20.27 -0.75 -5.56
CA GLN A 375 20.39 0.65 -5.94
C GLN A 375 19.92 1.52 -4.78
N PRO A 376 20.85 2.26 -4.12
CA PRO A 376 20.44 3.20 -3.08
C PRO A 376 19.57 4.32 -3.67
N HIS A 377 18.59 4.75 -2.92
CA HIS A 377 17.67 5.82 -3.30
C HIS A 377 17.96 7.07 -2.48
N LEU A 378 18.29 8.17 -3.13
CA LEU A 378 18.65 9.48 -2.60
C LEU A 378 20.06 9.55 -1.97
N TYR A 379 20.73 10.65 -2.24
CA TYR A 379 22.01 10.98 -1.61
C TYR A 379 21.87 11.23 -0.11
N THR A 380 20.83 11.96 0.30
CA THR A 380 20.58 12.27 1.71
C THR A 380 20.32 11.01 2.54
N ARG A 381 19.54 10.09 2.03
CA ARG A 381 19.24 8.82 2.71
C ARG A 381 20.49 7.94 2.82
N THR A 382 21.29 7.88 1.76
CA THR A 382 22.54 7.13 1.77
C THR A 382 23.52 7.71 2.78
N ARG A 383 23.69 9.04 2.80
CA ARG A 383 24.54 9.73 3.77
C ARG A 383 24.15 9.40 5.21
N ASP A 384 22.84 9.43 5.49
CA ASP A 384 22.35 9.30 6.85
C ASP A 384 22.27 7.84 7.32
N PHE A 385 22.13 6.86 6.40
CA PHE A 385 21.83 5.46 6.74
C PHE A 385 22.73 4.41 6.10
N TYR A 386 23.87 4.80 5.50
CA TYR A 386 24.73 3.84 4.83
C TYR A 386 25.23 2.69 5.71
N LYS A 387 25.42 2.94 7.01
CA LYS A 387 25.82 1.88 7.95
C LYS A 387 24.69 0.88 8.19
N ASP A 388 23.46 1.37 8.29
CA ASP A 388 22.29 0.50 8.46
C ASP A 388 22.05 -0.35 7.20
N PHE A 389 22.19 0.23 6.02
CA PHE A 389 22.12 -0.52 4.76
C PHE A 389 23.21 -1.60 4.68
N ALA A 390 24.44 -1.25 5.01
CA ALA A 390 25.54 -2.22 4.99
C ALA A 390 25.33 -3.36 5.98
N ASN A 391 24.87 -3.08 7.20
CA ASN A 391 24.57 -4.09 8.19
C ASN A 391 23.46 -5.03 7.73
N SER A 392 22.39 -4.51 7.17
CA SER A 392 21.28 -5.32 6.66
C SER A 392 21.69 -6.18 5.49
N LEU A 393 22.37 -5.61 4.50
CA LEU A 393 22.83 -6.33 3.31
C LEU A 393 23.90 -7.38 3.64
N SER A 394 24.65 -7.20 4.72
CA SER A 394 25.65 -8.17 5.18
C SER A 394 25.05 -9.49 5.69
N LEU A 395 23.74 -9.60 5.81
CA LEU A 395 23.06 -10.88 6.03
C LEU A 395 23.08 -11.79 4.80
N LEU A 396 23.39 -11.24 3.63
CA LEU A 396 23.43 -11.95 2.35
C LEU A 396 24.86 -12.37 2.00
N ASP A 397 25.01 -13.25 1.01
CA ASP A 397 26.31 -13.81 0.64
C ASP A 397 27.10 -12.87 -0.29
N GLU A 398 26.39 -12.21 -1.19
CA GLU A 398 27.01 -11.29 -2.14
C GLU A 398 26.16 -10.03 -2.33
N VAL A 399 26.80 -8.88 -2.37
CA VAL A 399 26.15 -7.57 -2.59
C VAL A 399 26.81 -6.85 -3.75
N ILE A 400 26.02 -6.53 -4.76
CA ILE A 400 26.41 -5.75 -5.94
C ILE A 400 25.72 -4.40 -5.86
N LEU A 401 26.47 -3.32 -5.72
CA LEU A 401 25.94 -1.98 -5.52
C LEU A 401 25.91 -1.20 -6.82
N CYS A 402 24.75 -0.65 -7.17
CA CYS A 402 24.60 0.31 -8.25
C CYS A 402 24.83 1.74 -7.76
N ASP A 403 25.00 2.67 -8.70
CA ASP A 403 25.05 4.10 -8.39
C ASP A 403 23.74 4.56 -7.72
N ILE A 404 23.85 5.59 -6.86
CA ILE A 404 22.70 6.17 -6.18
C ILE A 404 21.71 6.72 -7.21
N TYR A 405 20.42 6.41 -7.03
CA TYR A 405 19.33 7.05 -7.76
C TYR A 405 19.00 8.39 -7.12
N PRO A 406 19.26 9.51 -7.83
CA PRO A 406 19.16 10.85 -7.22
C PRO A 406 17.73 11.35 -7.07
N ALA A 407 16.79 10.85 -7.85
CA ALA A 407 15.45 11.44 -8.00
C ALA A 407 15.58 12.92 -8.36
N ARG A 408 15.17 13.83 -7.46
CA ARG A 408 15.27 15.29 -7.67
C ARG A 408 16.44 15.94 -6.93
N GLU A 409 17.26 15.12 -6.24
CA GLU A 409 18.38 15.64 -5.47
C GLU A 409 19.59 15.96 -6.37
N GLN A 410 20.38 16.91 -5.91
CA GLN A 410 21.72 17.14 -6.47
C GLN A 410 22.75 16.25 -5.76
N PRO A 411 23.81 15.84 -6.46
CA PRO A 411 24.88 15.07 -5.82
C PRO A 411 25.46 15.79 -4.61
N ILE A 412 25.75 15.01 -3.56
CA ILE A 412 26.42 15.50 -2.36
C ILE A 412 27.88 15.03 -2.43
N PRO A 413 28.89 15.94 -2.34
CA PRO A 413 30.29 15.55 -2.36
C PRO A 413 30.62 14.46 -1.33
N GLY A 414 31.31 13.42 -1.76
CA GLY A 414 31.70 12.30 -0.90
C GLY A 414 30.62 11.27 -0.62
N VAL A 415 29.39 11.46 -1.13
CA VAL A 415 28.28 10.52 -0.95
C VAL A 415 28.06 9.71 -2.22
N THR A 416 28.47 8.45 -2.17
CA THR A 416 28.30 7.45 -3.23
C THR A 416 27.95 6.10 -2.62
N SER A 417 27.63 5.11 -3.45
CA SER A 417 27.44 3.72 -3.02
C SER A 417 28.66 3.12 -2.32
N LYS A 418 29.84 3.71 -2.51
CA LYS A 418 31.07 3.28 -1.85
C LYS A 418 30.98 3.38 -0.32
N LEU A 419 30.19 4.29 0.21
CA LEU A 419 29.94 4.38 1.66
C LEU A 419 29.36 3.07 2.18
N ILE A 420 28.42 2.46 1.45
CA ILE A 420 27.84 1.17 1.81
C ILE A 420 28.88 0.07 1.58
N TYR A 421 29.55 0.08 0.43
CA TYR A 421 30.57 -0.88 0.05
C TYR A 421 31.65 -1.03 1.15
N ASP A 422 32.19 0.09 1.62
CA ASP A 422 33.27 0.11 2.61
C ASP A 422 32.82 -0.37 3.99
N ASN A 423 31.50 -0.42 4.27
CA ASN A 423 30.93 -0.81 5.56
C ASN A 423 30.29 -2.21 5.54
N LEU A 424 30.32 -2.90 4.41
CA LEU A 424 29.91 -4.31 4.36
C LEU A 424 30.90 -5.18 5.16
N LYS A 425 30.39 -6.25 5.78
CA LYS A 425 31.23 -7.17 6.55
C LYS A 425 32.26 -7.87 5.65
N PRO A 426 33.46 -8.22 6.21
CA PRO A 426 34.55 -8.79 5.41
C PRO A 426 34.25 -10.09 4.68
N ASP A 427 33.31 -10.91 5.20
CA ASP A 427 32.92 -12.19 4.62
C ASP A 427 31.91 -12.07 3.47
N VAL A 428 31.38 -10.88 3.21
CA VAL A 428 30.46 -10.63 2.10
C VAL A 428 31.24 -10.38 0.82
N GLU A 429 30.94 -11.14 -0.23
CA GLU A 429 31.41 -10.83 -1.58
C GLU A 429 30.78 -9.51 -2.01
N LYS A 430 31.57 -8.61 -2.59
CA LYS A 430 31.09 -7.26 -2.91
C LYS A 430 31.69 -6.71 -4.17
N SER A 431 30.89 -5.96 -4.90
CA SER A 431 31.29 -5.23 -6.09
C SER A 431 30.41 -4.02 -6.31
N MET A 432 30.85 -3.13 -7.20
CA MET A 432 30.05 -2.00 -7.65
C MET A 432 29.91 -2.07 -9.17
N ILE A 433 28.75 -1.65 -9.67
CA ILE A 433 28.39 -1.74 -11.06
C ILE A 433 27.53 -0.53 -11.44
N HIS A 434 27.65 -0.06 -12.68
CA HIS A 434 26.68 0.88 -13.23
C HIS A 434 25.42 0.14 -13.64
N LYS A 435 24.25 0.75 -13.46
CA LYS A 435 22.96 0.10 -13.79
C LYS A 435 22.90 -0.36 -15.26
N GLU A 436 23.56 0.36 -16.16
CA GLU A 436 23.64 0.05 -17.59
C GLU A 436 24.32 -1.30 -17.87
N ASP A 437 25.16 -1.77 -16.94
CA ASP A 437 25.91 -3.02 -17.08
C ASP A 437 25.21 -4.23 -16.41
N VAL A 438 24.06 -4.01 -15.75
CA VAL A 438 23.36 -5.06 -15.01
C VAL A 438 22.87 -6.17 -15.94
N LEU A 439 22.34 -5.86 -17.11
CA LEU A 439 21.84 -6.86 -18.05
C LEU A 439 22.97 -7.77 -18.55
N ASP A 440 24.15 -7.23 -18.85
CA ASP A 440 25.31 -8.02 -19.25
C ASP A 440 25.80 -8.92 -18.12
N LEU A 441 25.80 -8.41 -16.89
CA LEU A 441 26.13 -9.21 -15.71
C LEU A 441 25.21 -10.43 -15.60
N VAL A 442 23.91 -10.22 -15.73
CA VAL A 442 22.91 -11.30 -15.61
C VAL A 442 23.04 -12.30 -16.75
N LYS A 443 23.35 -11.86 -17.98
CA LYS A 443 23.59 -12.75 -19.12
C LYS A 443 24.81 -13.65 -18.91
N ASN A 444 25.85 -13.16 -18.29
CA ASN A 444 27.18 -13.78 -18.25
C ASN A 444 27.46 -14.52 -16.94
N ARG A 445 26.54 -14.54 -16.01
CA ARG A 445 26.65 -15.25 -14.73
C ARG A 445 25.43 -16.09 -14.42
N ASP A 446 25.65 -17.13 -13.65
CA ASP A 446 24.57 -17.93 -13.04
C ASP A 446 24.40 -17.52 -11.58
N PHE A 447 23.16 -17.57 -11.13
CA PHE A 447 22.76 -17.25 -9.76
C PHE A 447 21.95 -18.39 -9.16
N ASP A 448 22.01 -18.54 -7.87
CA ASP A 448 21.15 -19.45 -7.12
C ASP A 448 19.90 -18.72 -6.63
N VAL A 449 20.09 -17.70 -5.79
CA VAL A 449 19.03 -16.76 -5.40
C VAL A 449 19.50 -15.36 -5.75
N LEU A 450 18.79 -14.68 -6.64
CA LEU A 450 19.06 -13.32 -7.05
C LEU A 450 17.93 -12.40 -6.58
N VAL A 451 18.29 -11.32 -5.90
CA VAL A 451 17.33 -10.30 -5.49
C VAL A 451 17.75 -8.93 -6.00
N VAL A 452 16.81 -8.21 -6.61
CA VAL A 452 16.98 -6.80 -7.00
C VAL A 452 16.24 -5.96 -5.97
N LEU A 453 16.99 -5.07 -5.28
CA LEU A 453 16.49 -4.21 -4.23
C LEU A 453 16.61 -2.74 -4.61
N GLY A 454 15.58 -1.96 -4.34
CA GLY A 454 15.59 -0.52 -4.48
C GLY A 454 14.38 0.07 -5.16
N ALA A 455 14.18 1.37 -4.96
CA ALA A 455 13.05 2.16 -5.47
C ALA A 455 13.43 3.05 -6.66
N GLY A 456 14.64 2.89 -7.19
CA GLY A 456 15.14 3.67 -8.31
C GLY A 456 14.82 3.07 -9.67
N ASP A 457 15.51 3.57 -10.68
CA ASP A 457 15.29 3.14 -12.06
C ASP A 457 15.86 1.76 -12.40
N LEU A 458 16.62 1.15 -11.49
CA LEU A 458 17.02 -0.26 -11.61
C LEU A 458 15.79 -1.18 -11.73
N ASP A 459 14.69 -0.83 -11.08
CA ASP A 459 13.42 -1.56 -11.16
C ASP A 459 12.92 -1.69 -12.60
N ASN A 460 13.22 -0.73 -13.48
CA ASN A 460 12.83 -0.77 -14.88
C ASN A 460 13.49 -1.91 -15.66
N TYR A 461 14.61 -2.46 -15.18
CA TYR A 461 15.29 -3.60 -15.80
C TYR A 461 14.74 -4.96 -15.38
N VAL A 462 13.88 -5.01 -14.37
CA VAL A 462 13.37 -6.28 -13.83
C VAL A 462 12.67 -7.15 -14.88
N PRO A 463 11.81 -6.64 -15.77
CA PRO A 463 11.24 -7.46 -16.84
C PRO A 463 12.28 -8.07 -17.77
N GLN A 464 13.31 -7.31 -18.14
CA GLN A 464 14.39 -7.79 -19.01
C GLN A 464 15.28 -8.82 -18.31
N ILE A 465 15.57 -8.63 -17.03
CA ILE A 465 16.31 -9.60 -16.21
C ILE A 465 15.53 -10.91 -16.12
N THR A 466 14.24 -10.83 -15.89
CA THR A 466 13.36 -12.00 -15.83
C THR A 466 13.42 -12.79 -17.14
N GLU A 467 13.31 -12.10 -18.28
CA GLU A 467 13.36 -12.73 -19.59
C GLU A 467 14.71 -13.42 -19.84
N ILE A 468 15.82 -12.77 -19.51
CA ILE A 468 17.18 -13.35 -19.64
C ILE A 468 17.29 -14.62 -18.80
N LEU A 469 16.86 -14.58 -17.54
CA LEU A 469 16.97 -15.72 -16.62
C LEU A 469 16.07 -16.88 -17.02
N GLU A 470 14.88 -16.62 -17.56
CA GLU A 470 13.96 -17.67 -18.04
C GLU A 470 14.50 -18.42 -19.26
N LYS A 471 15.34 -17.81 -20.07
CA LYS A 471 15.95 -18.41 -21.27
C LYS A 471 17.21 -19.24 -20.98
N LYS A 472 17.68 -19.26 -19.77
CA LYS A 472 18.87 -20.05 -19.38
C LYS A 472 18.61 -21.53 -19.14
#